data_eb10bba8e50f05b8cf0427a69c147945
#
_entry.id   eb10bba8e50f05b8cf0427a69c147945
#
_cell.length_a   1.000
_cell.length_b   1.000
_cell.length_c   1.000
_cell.angle_alpha   90.00
_cell.angle_beta   90.00
_cell.angle_gamma   90.00
#
_symmetry.space_group_name_H-M   'P 1'
#
loop_
_entity.id
_entity.type
_entity.pdbx_description
1 polymer ?
#
loop_
_entity_poly.entity_id
_entity_poly.type
_entity_poly.pdbx_seq_one_letter_code
_entity_poly.pdbx_strand_id
1 'polypeptide(L)'
;MRIALCLLTLLCSPAMAASPVAIKSLPLSEVAIHPQREASAQAVSLNLAKLSAELAARIDSIPVEPGQRIAKGAVIARLECIDTRIAAQRAQAALESSQARLKLEQQQLQRNNELAAKNFISAAALDTKRTDVAVVAAEVKLNTAARAAAQRDVSKCTLHSPYPAIVEARLAQVGEFVSPGTPIVQLWDTSRMQLSAQVQPTDAEWLSKARPVFISQGAEYQVTLLRVSPAVNLAARTREARFNFGETAPAPGSNGVLRWRDPRAFVPADYLIRRNKQLGVFVVNGQKVRFVSLPDAQEGRPALAAALPGDTRIVTDGRLALQDGMAVTQR
;
A
#
# COMPACT_ATOMS: atom_id res chain seq x y z
N MET A 1 -102.95 -30.03 0.12
CA MET A 1 -101.84 -29.09 -0.15
C MET A 1 -100.87 -29.19 1.02
N ARG A 2 -99.78 -29.95 0.85
CA ARG A 2 -98.78 -30.23 1.92
C ARG A 2 -97.54 -29.45 1.63
N ILE A 3 -97.18 -28.52 2.50
CA ILE A 3 -95.92 -27.72 2.44
C ILE A 3 -94.85 -28.52 3.15
N ALA A 4 -93.85 -28.96 2.41
CA ALA A 4 -92.62 -29.59 2.97
C ALA A 4 -91.62 -28.50 3.37
N LEU A 5 -91.28 -28.46 4.66
CA LEU A 5 -90.26 -27.56 5.24
C LEU A 5 -88.93 -28.28 5.17
N CYS A 6 -88.03 -27.83 4.29
CA CYS A 6 -86.60 -28.29 4.21
C CYS A 6 -85.78 -27.62 5.26
N LEU A 7 -85.34 -28.38 6.25
CA LEU A 7 -84.37 -27.91 7.32
C LEU A 7 -82.96 -28.09 6.79
N LEU A 8 -82.32 -26.97 6.47
CA LEU A 8 -80.88 -26.92 6.04
C LEU A 8 -79.98 -26.90 7.27
N THR A 9 -79.44 -28.06 7.63
CA THR A 9 -78.40 -28.14 8.74
C THR A 9 -77.03 -27.71 8.25
N LEU A 10 -76.57 -26.56 8.73
CA LEU A 10 -75.23 -26.04 8.51
C LEU A 10 -74.25 -26.85 9.35
N LEU A 11 -73.48 -27.77 8.71
CA LEU A 11 -72.37 -28.47 9.36
C LEU A 11 -71.17 -27.47 9.58
N CYS A 12 -71.07 -26.95 10.77
CA CYS A 12 -69.88 -26.22 11.23
C CYS A 12 -68.79 -27.25 11.57
N SER A 13 -67.82 -27.50 10.64
CA SER A 13 -66.65 -28.33 10.93
C SER A 13 -65.71 -27.57 11.89
N PRO A 14 -65.37 -28.14 13.04
CA PRO A 14 -64.41 -27.54 13.88
C PRO A 14 -63.03 -27.55 13.17
N ALA A 15 -62.46 -26.40 12.95
CA ALA A 15 -61.05 -26.29 12.52
C ALA A 15 -60.19 -26.94 13.63
N MET A 16 -59.62 -28.11 13.35
CA MET A 16 -58.63 -28.73 14.23
C MET A 16 -57.44 -27.75 14.36
N ALA A 17 -57.35 -27.07 15.45
CA ALA A 17 -56.15 -26.30 15.82
C ALA A 17 -55.00 -27.29 15.98
N ALA A 18 -54.06 -27.29 15.02
CA ALA A 18 -52.86 -28.10 15.09
C ALA A 18 -52.10 -27.75 16.38
N SER A 19 -51.79 -28.77 17.18
CA SER A 19 -51.01 -28.58 18.42
C SER A 19 -49.69 -27.88 18.12
N PRO A 20 -49.26 -26.88 18.91
CA PRO A 20 -48.03 -26.14 18.66
C PRO A 20 -46.82 -27.07 18.72
N VAL A 21 -45.94 -26.98 17.74
CA VAL A 21 -44.71 -27.79 17.68
C VAL A 21 -43.69 -27.22 18.64
N ALA A 22 -43.15 -28.10 19.51
CA ALA A 22 -42.08 -27.72 20.41
C ALA A 22 -40.74 -27.51 19.66
N ILE A 23 -40.14 -26.34 19.81
CA ILE A 23 -38.89 -25.95 19.13
C ILE A 23 -37.87 -25.41 20.13
N LYS A 24 -36.57 -25.47 19.73
CA LYS A 24 -35.53 -24.61 20.33
C LYS A 24 -35.15 -23.52 19.34
N SER A 25 -34.94 -22.32 19.84
CA SER A 25 -34.47 -21.19 19.03
C SER A 25 -33.43 -20.40 19.75
N LEU A 26 -32.41 -19.92 19.01
CA LEU A 26 -31.36 -19.08 19.51
C LEU A 26 -31.29 -17.80 18.66
N PRO A 27 -30.83 -16.67 19.21
CA PRO A 27 -30.57 -15.48 18.43
C PRO A 27 -29.46 -15.73 17.40
N LEU A 28 -29.55 -15.09 16.24
CA LEU A 28 -28.53 -15.22 15.19
C LEU A 28 -27.12 -14.89 15.71
N SER A 29 -26.99 -13.91 16.59
CA SER A 29 -25.71 -13.52 17.20
C SER A 29 -25.01 -14.65 17.96
N GLU A 30 -25.75 -15.65 18.46
CA GLU A 30 -25.17 -16.80 19.16
C GLU A 30 -24.84 -17.98 18.24
N VAL A 31 -25.54 -18.11 17.12
CA VAL A 31 -25.38 -19.25 16.19
C VAL A 31 -24.58 -18.88 14.96
N ALA A 32 -24.44 -17.58 14.67
CA ALA A 32 -23.71 -17.12 13.48
C ALA A 32 -22.23 -17.50 13.55
N ILE A 33 -21.72 -17.92 12.41
CA ILE A 33 -20.29 -18.12 12.22
C ILE A 33 -19.73 -17.05 11.28
N HIS A 34 -18.43 -16.81 11.44
CA HIS A 34 -17.65 -15.91 10.60
C HIS A 34 -16.57 -16.72 9.87
N PRO A 35 -16.86 -17.21 8.66
CA PRO A 35 -15.94 -18.08 7.94
C PRO A 35 -14.56 -17.42 7.72
N GLN A 36 -13.52 -18.23 7.80
CA GLN A 36 -12.19 -17.82 7.42
C GLN A 36 -12.10 -17.72 5.89
N ARG A 37 -11.53 -16.62 5.42
CA ARG A 37 -11.28 -16.33 4.01
C ARG A 37 -9.79 -16.23 3.78
N GLU A 38 -9.37 -16.60 2.57
CA GLU A 38 -7.98 -16.55 2.17
C GLU A 38 -7.85 -16.02 0.73
N ALA A 39 -6.75 -15.30 0.48
CA ALA A 39 -6.40 -14.82 -0.86
C ALA A 39 -4.87 -14.91 -1.05
N SER A 40 -4.45 -15.26 -2.26
CA SER A 40 -3.04 -15.21 -2.62
C SER A 40 -2.52 -13.78 -2.53
N ALA A 41 -1.35 -13.61 -1.93
CA ALA A 41 -0.76 -12.31 -1.72
C ALA A 41 0.75 -12.34 -1.82
N GLN A 42 1.33 -11.19 -2.20
CA GLN A 42 2.77 -11.01 -2.36
C GLN A 42 3.21 -9.69 -1.73
N ALA A 43 4.33 -9.73 -1.01
CA ALA A 43 5.02 -8.53 -0.53
C ALA A 43 5.76 -7.86 -1.68
N VAL A 44 5.44 -6.62 -1.96
CA VAL A 44 6.02 -5.86 -3.07
C VAL A 44 6.69 -4.60 -2.56
N SER A 45 7.88 -4.33 -3.06
CA SER A 45 8.50 -3.00 -2.91
C SER A 45 7.89 -2.03 -3.92
N LEU A 46 7.63 -0.80 -3.49
CA LEU A 46 7.14 0.24 -4.40
C LEU A 46 8.23 0.78 -5.33
N ASN A 47 9.51 0.60 -4.97
CA ASN A 47 10.64 1.06 -5.75
C ASN A 47 11.60 -0.10 -6.03
N LEU A 48 11.65 -0.51 -7.28
CA LEU A 48 12.71 -1.34 -7.84
C LEU A 48 13.56 -0.45 -8.74
N ALA A 49 14.67 0.07 -8.22
CA ALA A 49 15.48 1.05 -8.92
C ALA A 49 16.79 0.48 -9.43
N LYS A 50 17.14 0.83 -10.66
CA LYS A 50 18.46 0.63 -11.23
C LYS A 50 19.28 1.87 -10.97
N LEU A 51 20.29 1.79 -10.10
CA LEU A 51 21.23 2.86 -9.88
C LEU A 51 22.26 2.87 -11.00
N SER A 52 22.35 4.00 -11.69
CA SER A 52 23.17 4.17 -12.89
C SER A 52 24.31 5.15 -12.63
N ALA A 53 25.38 5.01 -13.41
CA ALA A 53 26.45 6.00 -13.47
C ALA A 53 25.91 7.37 -13.90
N GLU A 54 26.41 8.43 -13.30
CA GLU A 54 26.10 9.82 -13.70
C GLU A 54 27.26 10.48 -14.46
N LEU A 55 28.42 9.79 -14.52
CA LEU A 55 29.62 10.21 -15.21
C LEU A 55 30.16 9.09 -16.11
N ALA A 56 30.92 9.46 -17.13
CA ALA A 56 31.73 8.53 -17.90
C ALA A 56 33.04 8.25 -17.14
N ALA A 57 33.22 7.02 -16.67
CA ALA A 57 34.39 6.61 -15.92
C ALA A 57 34.51 5.09 -15.87
N ARG A 58 35.68 4.58 -15.43
CA ARG A 58 35.87 3.17 -15.13
C ARG A 58 35.35 2.87 -13.70
N ILE A 59 34.73 1.72 -13.51
CA ILE A 59 34.34 1.25 -12.17
C ILE A 59 35.58 0.79 -11.42
N ASP A 60 35.90 1.45 -10.32
CA ASP A 60 36.98 1.09 -9.40
C ASP A 60 36.57 -0.06 -8.46
N SER A 61 35.39 0.06 -7.85
CA SER A 61 34.90 -0.96 -6.92
C SER A 61 33.38 -0.96 -6.80
N ILE A 62 32.82 -2.15 -6.50
CA ILE A 62 31.40 -2.37 -6.16
C ILE A 62 31.36 -3.16 -4.84
N PRO A 63 31.38 -2.49 -3.67
CA PRO A 63 31.53 -3.15 -2.36
C PRO A 63 30.26 -3.85 -1.85
N VAL A 64 29.22 -3.97 -2.66
CA VAL A 64 27.95 -4.59 -2.28
C VAL A 64 27.72 -5.89 -3.05
N GLU A 65 27.04 -6.87 -2.41
CA GLU A 65 26.76 -8.18 -2.99
C GLU A 65 25.26 -8.42 -3.20
N PRO A 66 24.84 -9.17 -4.21
CA PRO A 66 23.45 -9.61 -4.36
C PRO A 66 22.93 -10.28 -3.08
N GLY A 67 21.70 -9.94 -2.66
CA GLY A 67 21.09 -10.40 -1.41
C GLY A 67 21.50 -9.61 -0.16
N GLN A 68 22.50 -8.76 -0.23
CA GLN A 68 22.93 -7.94 0.91
C GLN A 68 21.92 -6.86 1.26
N ARG A 69 21.66 -6.66 2.56
CA ARG A 69 20.93 -5.50 3.09
C ARG A 69 21.86 -4.34 3.29
N ILE A 70 21.46 -3.16 2.83
CA ILE A 70 22.26 -1.93 2.91
C ILE A 70 21.42 -0.79 3.49
N ALA A 71 22.07 0.10 4.22
CA ALA A 71 21.44 1.30 4.77
C ALA A 71 21.36 2.42 3.71
N LYS A 72 20.48 3.39 3.93
CA LYS A 72 20.49 4.65 3.18
C LYS A 72 21.86 5.30 3.29
N GLY A 73 22.41 5.79 2.18
CA GLY A 73 23.75 6.42 2.12
C GLY A 73 24.90 5.42 2.02
N ALA A 74 24.66 4.10 2.07
CA ALA A 74 25.72 3.11 1.85
C ALA A 74 26.34 3.27 0.47
N VAL A 75 27.65 3.05 0.36
CA VAL A 75 28.39 3.10 -0.90
C VAL A 75 28.04 1.88 -1.73
N ILE A 76 27.55 2.12 -2.94
CA ILE A 76 27.18 1.08 -3.91
C ILE A 76 28.31 0.81 -4.90
N ALA A 77 28.91 1.88 -5.43
CA ALA A 77 30.02 1.78 -6.37
C ALA A 77 30.93 3.00 -6.23
N ARG A 78 32.19 2.82 -6.54
CA ARG A 78 33.17 3.89 -6.73
C ARG A 78 33.64 3.88 -8.17
N LEU A 79 33.72 5.07 -8.74
CA LEU A 79 34.25 5.29 -10.08
C LEU A 79 35.66 5.91 -9.99
N GLU A 80 36.50 5.58 -10.94
CA GLU A 80 37.82 6.21 -11.10
C GLU A 80 37.62 7.64 -11.61
N CYS A 81 37.96 8.63 -10.78
CA CYS A 81 37.64 10.04 -11.04
C CYS A 81 38.86 10.94 -10.86
N ILE A 82 40.05 10.53 -11.32
CA ILE A 82 41.25 11.31 -11.23
C ILE A 82 41.07 12.65 -11.95
N ASP A 83 40.65 12.63 -13.20
CA ASP A 83 40.44 13.82 -14.03
C ASP A 83 39.37 14.77 -13.45
N THR A 84 38.28 14.20 -12.93
CA THR A 84 37.22 15.00 -12.29
C THR A 84 37.74 15.73 -11.03
N ARG A 85 38.60 15.08 -10.23
CA ARG A 85 39.20 15.70 -9.05
C ARG A 85 40.18 16.80 -9.46
N ILE A 86 40.99 16.58 -10.51
CA ILE A 86 41.90 17.60 -11.07
C ILE A 86 41.07 18.80 -11.59
N ALA A 87 39.94 18.57 -12.27
CA ALA A 87 39.08 19.66 -12.73
C ALA A 87 38.51 20.48 -11.55
N ALA A 88 38.12 19.82 -10.45
CA ALA A 88 37.66 20.52 -9.23
C ALA A 88 38.78 21.34 -8.57
N GLN A 89 40.00 20.81 -8.53
CA GLN A 89 41.17 21.56 -8.01
C GLN A 89 41.47 22.78 -8.86
N ARG A 90 41.41 22.68 -10.20
CA ARG A 90 41.59 23.82 -11.13
C ARG A 90 40.53 24.91 -10.91
N ALA A 91 39.26 24.50 -10.75
CA ALA A 91 38.15 25.42 -10.51
C ALA A 91 38.31 26.13 -9.12
N GLN A 92 38.81 25.40 -8.12
CA GLN A 92 39.10 25.98 -6.82
C GLN A 92 40.25 27.02 -6.91
N ALA A 93 41.33 26.72 -7.59
CA ALA A 93 42.44 27.63 -7.79
C ALA A 93 42.03 28.90 -8.59
N ALA A 94 41.19 28.77 -9.60
CA ALA A 94 40.62 29.89 -10.33
C ALA A 94 39.79 30.82 -9.45
N LEU A 95 38.95 30.23 -8.56
CA LEU A 95 38.17 31.00 -7.58
C LEU A 95 39.11 31.77 -6.60
N GLU A 96 40.12 31.12 -6.07
CA GLU A 96 41.09 31.75 -5.16
C GLU A 96 41.82 32.91 -5.84
N SER A 97 42.25 32.73 -7.08
CA SER A 97 42.88 33.77 -7.88
C SER A 97 41.96 34.99 -8.07
N SER A 98 40.68 34.77 -8.47
CA SER A 98 39.73 35.87 -8.65
C SER A 98 39.39 36.59 -7.34
N GLN A 99 39.30 35.84 -6.24
CA GLN A 99 39.10 36.43 -4.90
C GLN A 99 40.31 37.32 -4.46
N ALA A 100 41.52 36.87 -4.71
CA ALA A 100 42.71 37.68 -4.42
C ALA A 100 42.71 38.97 -5.27
N ARG A 101 42.36 38.88 -6.54
CA ARG A 101 42.21 40.03 -7.44
C ARG A 101 41.11 41.00 -6.95
N LEU A 102 39.97 40.48 -6.55
CA LEU A 102 38.90 41.33 -5.97
C LEU A 102 39.35 42.07 -4.74
N LYS A 103 40.08 41.41 -3.85
CA LYS A 103 40.66 42.03 -2.66
C LYS A 103 41.62 43.16 -3.03
N LEU A 104 42.48 42.97 -4.03
CA LEU A 104 43.40 44.00 -4.53
C LEU A 104 42.62 45.21 -5.08
N GLU A 105 41.62 45.00 -5.96
CA GLU A 105 40.81 46.10 -6.52
C GLU A 105 40.02 46.84 -5.43
N GLN A 106 39.47 46.15 -4.45
CA GLN A 106 38.80 46.77 -3.30
C GLN A 106 39.75 47.65 -2.49
N GLN A 107 40.98 47.19 -2.24
CA GLN A 107 42.03 47.99 -1.54
C GLN A 107 42.41 49.24 -2.37
N GLN A 108 42.49 49.11 -3.70
CA GLN A 108 42.75 50.22 -4.60
C GLN A 108 41.62 51.25 -4.58
N LEU A 109 40.35 50.78 -4.68
CA LEU A 109 39.17 51.61 -4.57
C LEU A 109 39.12 52.36 -3.24
N GLN A 110 39.43 51.71 -2.13
CA GLN A 110 39.52 52.36 -0.82
C GLN A 110 40.51 53.50 -0.83
N ARG A 111 41.76 53.26 -1.28
CA ARG A 111 42.80 54.32 -1.40
C ARG A 111 42.32 55.47 -2.31
N ASN A 112 41.67 55.16 -3.45
CA ASN A 112 41.15 56.16 -4.36
C ASN A 112 39.99 56.97 -3.75
N ASN A 113 39.13 56.38 -2.92
CA ASN A 113 38.13 57.12 -2.16
C ASN A 113 38.77 58.13 -1.19
N GLU A 114 39.87 57.77 -0.48
CA GLU A 114 40.59 58.66 0.41
C GLU A 114 41.24 59.82 -0.34
N LEU A 115 41.79 59.58 -1.56
CA LEU A 115 42.37 60.63 -2.41
C LEU A 115 41.30 61.54 -3.01
N ALA A 116 40.13 60.99 -3.42
CA ALA A 116 39.01 61.80 -3.89
C ALA A 116 38.46 62.73 -2.84
N ALA A 117 38.35 62.29 -1.58
CA ALA A 117 37.93 63.11 -0.46
C ALA A 117 38.87 64.33 -0.21
N LYS A 118 40.13 64.26 -0.70
CA LYS A 118 41.12 65.34 -0.67
C LYS A 118 41.24 66.09 -2.00
N ASN A 119 40.33 65.84 -2.98
CA ASN A 119 40.33 66.43 -4.33
C ASN A 119 41.59 66.12 -5.17
N PHE A 120 42.32 65.00 -4.91
CA PHE A 120 43.52 64.60 -5.66
C PHE A 120 43.21 63.79 -6.93
N ILE A 121 42.01 63.28 -7.08
CA ILE A 121 41.59 62.52 -8.28
C ILE A 121 40.20 63.00 -8.79
N SER A 122 39.93 62.79 -10.07
CA SER A 122 38.67 63.12 -10.71
C SER A 122 37.54 62.14 -10.37
N ALA A 123 36.28 62.58 -10.42
CA ALA A 123 35.14 61.69 -10.27
C ALA A 123 35.14 60.57 -11.28
N ALA A 124 35.49 60.83 -12.54
CA ALA A 124 35.60 59.82 -13.60
C ALA A 124 36.62 58.71 -13.26
N ALA A 125 37.77 59.06 -12.68
CA ALA A 125 38.77 58.08 -12.27
C ALA A 125 38.23 57.19 -11.11
N LEU A 126 37.45 57.76 -10.19
CA LEU A 126 36.81 56.99 -9.11
C LEU A 126 35.72 56.04 -9.65
N ASP A 127 34.91 56.50 -10.58
CA ASP A 127 33.86 55.67 -11.20
C ASP A 127 34.45 54.52 -12.02
N THR A 128 35.60 54.73 -12.70
CA THR A 128 36.33 53.63 -13.34
C THR A 128 36.75 52.58 -12.32
N LYS A 129 37.30 52.95 -11.17
CA LYS A 129 37.70 52.01 -10.11
C LYS A 129 36.53 51.28 -9.46
N ARG A 130 35.38 51.92 -9.31
CA ARG A 130 34.13 51.25 -8.88
C ARG A 130 33.69 50.19 -9.90
N THR A 131 33.80 50.50 -11.19
CA THR A 131 33.50 49.58 -12.27
C THR A 131 34.45 48.39 -12.28
N ASP A 132 35.76 48.62 -12.11
CA ASP A 132 36.78 47.56 -12.02
C ASP A 132 36.44 46.56 -10.90
N VAL A 133 36.10 47.07 -9.71
CA VAL A 133 35.67 46.21 -8.58
C VAL A 133 34.41 45.42 -8.94
N ALA A 134 33.41 46.03 -9.61
CA ALA A 134 32.19 45.37 -10.02
C ALA A 134 32.43 44.23 -11.04
N VAL A 135 33.35 44.47 -12.00
CA VAL A 135 33.75 43.46 -13.02
C VAL A 135 34.40 42.27 -12.33
N VAL A 136 35.40 42.50 -11.46
CA VAL A 136 36.11 41.41 -10.75
C VAL A 136 35.16 40.70 -9.76
N ALA A 137 34.24 41.40 -9.14
CA ALA A 137 33.22 40.78 -8.30
C ALA A 137 32.30 39.83 -9.12
N ALA A 138 31.99 40.20 -10.37
CA ALA A 138 31.23 39.29 -11.26
C ALA A 138 32.07 38.05 -11.65
N GLU A 139 33.39 38.21 -11.88
CA GLU A 139 34.34 37.09 -12.13
C GLU A 139 34.38 36.11 -10.96
N VAL A 140 34.42 36.61 -9.72
CA VAL A 140 34.34 35.77 -8.50
C VAL A 140 33.05 34.96 -8.45
N LYS A 141 31.91 35.57 -8.79
CA LYS A 141 30.63 34.84 -8.86
C LYS A 141 30.65 33.73 -9.93
N LEU A 142 31.22 34.01 -11.10
CA LEU A 142 31.38 33.02 -12.17
C LEU A 142 32.24 31.83 -11.70
N ASN A 143 33.42 32.10 -11.12
CA ASN A 143 34.32 31.05 -10.64
C ASN A 143 33.74 30.29 -9.44
N THR A 144 32.93 30.92 -8.59
CA THR A 144 32.19 30.26 -7.51
C THR A 144 31.22 29.22 -8.08
N ALA A 145 30.47 29.58 -9.13
CA ALA A 145 29.57 28.66 -9.82
C ALA A 145 30.30 27.50 -10.50
N ALA A 146 31.41 27.81 -11.17
CA ALA A 146 32.28 26.81 -11.81
C ALA A 146 32.83 25.79 -10.81
N ARG A 147 33.36 26.27 -9.66
CA ARG A 147 33.83 25.42 -8.56
C ARG A 147 32.73 24.54 -8.01
N ALA A 148 31.50 25.10 -7.79
CA ALA A 148 30.37 24.34 -7.31
C ALA A 148 29.91 23.24 -8.30
N ALA A 149 30.01 23.50 -9.60
CA ALA A 149 29.70 22.49 -10.64
C ALA A 149 30.76 21.35 -10.60
N ALA A 150 32.04 21.67 -10.62
CA ALA A 150 33.10 20.68 -10.54
C ALA A 150 33.04 19.83 -9.27
N GLN A 151 32.68 20.44 -8.13
CA GLN A 151 32.54 19.72 -6.86
C GLN A 151 31.32 18.74 -6.89
N ARG A 152 30.22 19.11 -7.56
CA ARG A 152 29.09 18.16 -7.78
C ARG A 152 29.54 16.99 -8.64
N ASP A 153 30.34 17.20 -9.67
CA ASP A 153 30.85 16.09 -10.48
C ASP A 153 31.74 15.15 -9.69
N VAL A 154 32.56 15.66 -8.78
CA VAL A 154 33.32 14.82 -7.83
C VAL A 154 32.37 13.99 -6.93
N SER A 155 31.24 14.55 -6.49
CA SER A 155 30.28 13.79 -5.67
C SER A 155 29.65 12.62 -6.41
N LYS A 156 29.53 12.69 -7.74
CA LYS A 156 29.01 11.60 -8.60
C LYS A 156 29.97 10.43 -8.77
N CYS A 157 31.22 10.60 -8.36
CA CYS A 157 32.23 9.51 -8.40
C CYS A 157 31.94 8.38 -7.42
N THR A 158 31.08 8.60 -6.46
CA THR A 158 30.65 7.58 -5.49
C THR A 158 29.14 7.48 -5.51
N LEU A 159 28.63 6.33 -5.93
CA LEU A 159 27.21 6.06 -5.93
C LEU A 159 26.79 5.62 -4.52
N HIS A 160 25.73 6.23 -4.01
CA HIS A 160 25.17 5.92 -2.70
C HIS A 160 23.73 5.45 -2.82
N SER A 161 23.32 4.55 -1.91
CA SER A 161 21.92 4.13 -1.84
C SER A 161 21.03 5.30 -1.36
N PRO A 162 19.95 5.65 -2.10
CA PRO A 162 19.05 6.73 -1.71
C PRO A 162 18.10 6.34 -0.55
N TYR A 163 17.95 5.05 -0.25
CA TYR A 163 17.07 4.49 0.77
C TYR A 163 17.65 3.18 1.34
N PRO A 164 17.14 2.66 2.47
CA PRO A 164 17.47 1.32 2.92
C PRO A 164 17.01 0.29 1.89
N ALA A 165 17.89 -0.63 1.49
CA ALA A 165 17.61 -1.51 0.36
C ALA A 165 18.14 -2.94 0.54
N ILE A 166 17.66 -3.83 -0.31
CA ILE A 166 18.30 -5.12 -0.60
C ILE A 166 18.85 -5.05 -2.02
N VAL A 167 20.10 -5.44 -2.18
CA VAL A 167 20.75 -5.53 -3.49
C VAL A 167 20.13 -6.72 -4.23
N GLU A 168 19.46 -6.47 -5.36
CA GLU A 168 18.90 -7.53 -6.19
C GLU A 168 19.96 -8.14 -7.10
N ALA A 169 20.69 -7.29 -7.82
CA ALA A 169 21.69 -7.71 -8.79
C ALA A 169 22.77 -6.66 -9.00
N ARG A 170 23.98 -7.11 -9.31
CA ARG A 170 25.01 -6.29 -9.97
C ARG A 170 24.81 -6.39 -11.47
N LEU A 171 24.73 -5.25 -12.15
CA LEU A 171 24.49 -5.16 -13.59
C LEU A 171 25.76 -4.77 -14.36
N ALA A 172 26.80 -4.31 -13.66
CA ALA A 172 28.12 -3.98 -14.22
C ALA A 172 29.25 -4.61 -13.39
N GLN A 173 30.45 -4.68 -13.96
CA GLN A 173 31.61 -5.32 -13.37
C GLN A 173 32.69 -4.30 -13.00
N VAL A 174 33.51 -4.63 -11.99
CA VAL A 174 34.72 -3.86 -11.64
C VAL A 174 35.68 -3.85 -12.84
N GLY A 175 36.24 -2.69 -13.16
CA GLY A 175 37.11 -2.47 -14.32
C GLY A 175 36.37 -2.11 -15.60
N GLU A 176 35.04 -2.25 -15.66
CA GLU A 176 34.21 -1.85 -16.79
C GLU A 176 34.16 -0.33 -16.94
N PHE A 177 34.19 0.16 -18.16
CA PHE A 177 33.99 1.58 -18.48
C PHE A 177 32.49 1.83 -18.70
N VAL A 178 31.93 2.75 -17.92
CA VAL A 178 30.50 3.11 -17.95
C VAL A 178 30.30 4.54 -18.43
N SER A 179 29.16 4.79 -19.09
CA SER A 179 28.70 6.11 -19.50
C SER A 179 27.51 6.56 -18.64
N PRO A 180 27.18 7.86 -18.64
CA PRO A 180 25.98 8.35 -17.94
C PRO A 180 24.73 7.56 -18.36
N GLY A 181 23.97 7.08 -17.37
CA GLY A 181 22.79 6.25 -17.59
C GLY A 181 23.04 4.72 -17.60
N THR A 182 24.30 4.26 -17.64
CA THR A 182 24.62 2.83 -17.54
C THR A 182 24.26 2.31 -16.15
N PRO A 183 23.35 1.31 -16.02
CA PRO A 183 22.95 0.76 -14.73
C PRO A 183 24.07 -0.09 -14.12
N ILE A 184 24.39 0.14 -12.85
CA ILE A 184 25.46 -0.55 -12.12
C ILE A 184 24.88 -1.61 -11.17
N VAL A 185 23.84 -1.24 -10.39
CA VAL A 185 23.23 -2.12 -9.38
C VAL A 185 21.71 -1.94 -9.40
N GLN A 186 20.97 -3.02 -9.17
CA GLN A 186 19.52 -3.01 -8.98
C GLN A 186 19.18 -3.20 -7.51
N LEU A 187 18.29 -2.36 -6.97
CA LEU A 187 17.95 -2.32 -5.55
C LEU A 187 16.45 -2.42 -5.32
N TRP A 188 16.06 -3.24 -4.33
CA TRP A 188 14.72 -3.24 -3.74
C TRP A 188 14.67 -2.26 -2.56
N ASP A 189 13.82 -1.26 -2.61
CA ASP A 189 13.57 -0.35 -1.49
C ASP A 189 12.81 -1.10 -0.37
N THR A 190 13.41 -1.20 0.81
CA THR A 190 12.78 -1.84 1.97
C THR A 190 11.99 -0.88 2.85
N SER A 191 12.09 0.43 2.61
CA SER A 191 11.35 1.45 3.36
C SER A 191 9.91 1.63 2.90
N ARG A 192 9.57 1.16 1.70
CA ARG A 192 8.25 1.31 1.08
C ARG A 192 7.71 -0.04 0.61
N MET A 193 7.35 -0.86 1.58
CA MET A 193 6.77 -2.17 1.32
C MET A 193 5.26 -2.14 1.38
N GLN A 194 4.61 -2.82 0.45
CA GLN A 194 3.16 -3.07 0.46
C GLN A 194 2.88 -4.55 0.23
N LEU A 195 1.72 -4.99 0.68
CA LEU A 195 1.18 -6.28 0.30
C LEU A 195 0.20 -6.09 -0.86
N SER A 196 0.35 -6.87 -1.91
CA SER A 196 -0.61 -7.00 -3.01
C SER A 196 -1.33 -8.32 -2.87
N ALA A 197 -2.65 -8.30 -2.73
CA ALA A 197 -3.49 -9.48 -2.61
C ALA A 197 -4.55 -9.52 -3.71
N GLN A 198 -4.86 -10.73 -4.22
CA GLN A 198 -5.88 -10.97 -5.23
C GLN A 198 -7.15 -11.49 -4.56
N VAL A 199 -8.13 -10.62 -4.36
CA VAL A 199 -9.35 -10.92 -3.62
C VAL A 199 -10.56 -11.07 -4.53
N GLN A 200 -11.52 -11.92 -4.12
CA GLN A 200 -12.79 -12.04 -4.84
C GLN A 200 -13.56 -10.71 -4.76
N PRO A 201 -14.28 -10.30 -5.83
CA PRO A 201 -15.05 -9.05 -5.84
C PRO A 201 -16.06 -8.96 -4.68
N THR A 202 -16.70 -10.07 -4.34
CA THR A 202 -17.69 -10.19 -3.25
C THR A 202 -17.08 -9.99 -1.85
N ASP A 203 -15.80 -10.27 -1.68
CA ASP A 203 -15.09 -10.10 -0.41
C ASP A 203 -14.43 -8.72 -0.30
N ALA A 204 -14.07 -8.13 -1.45
CA ALA A 204 -13.36 -6.86 -1.52
C ALA A 204 -14.08 -5.70 -0.80
N GLU A 205 -15.41 -5.67 -0.86
CA GLU A 205 -16.24 -4.63 -0.22
C GLU A 205 -16.20 -4.70 1.31
N TRP A 206 -15.92 -5.87 1.87
CA TRP A 206 -15.95 -6.13 3.30
C TRP A 206 -14.57 -6.13 3.97
N LEU A 207 -13.51 -6.09 3.18
CA LEU A 207 -12.13 -6.07 3.69
C LEU A 207 -11.84 -4.88 4.63
N SER A 208 -12.49 -3.75 4.42
CA SER A 208 -12.32 -2.57 5.29
C SER A 208 -12.81 -2.79 6.72
N LYS A 209 -13.71 -3.77 6.92
CA LYS A 209 -14.27 -4.16 8.23
C LYS A 209 -13.58 -5.39 8.82
N ALA A 210 -12.72 -6.04 8.05
CA ALA A 210 -11.96 -7.21 8.47
C ALA A 210 -10.63 -6.81 9.13
N ARG A 211 -10.02 -7.77 9.84
CA ARG A 211 -8.65 -7.67 10.37
C ARG A 211 -7.78 -8.72 9.70
N PRO A 212 -7.29 -8.45 8.50
CA PRO A 212 -6.48 -9.41 7.76
C PRO A 212 -5.08 -9.53 8.35
N VAL A 213 -4.49 -10.71 8.20
CA VAL A 213 -3.09 -11.00 8.47
C VAL A 213 -2.46 -11.62 7.23
N PHE A 214 -1.23 -11.28 6.95
CA PHE A 214 -0.45 -11.92 5.90
C PHE A 214 0.42 -13.01 6.50
N ILE A 215 0.37 -14.19 5.92
CA ILE A 215 1.13 -15.35 6.37
C ILE A 215 2.10 -15.74 5.25
N SER A 216 3.39 -15.71 5.57
CA SER A 216 4.46 -16.10 4.65
C SER A 216 5.54 -16.85 5.40
N GLN A 217 5.96 -17.99 4.87
CA GLN A 217 7.01 -18.86 5.46
C GLN A 217 6.78 -19.18 6.95
N GLY A 218 5.52 -19.34 7.37
CA GLY A 218 5.15 -19.64 8.78
C GLY A 218 5.14 -18.44 9.72
N ALA A 219 5.51 -17.24 9.27
CA ALA A 219 5.42 -16.01 10.04
C ALA A 219 4.14 -15.24 9.68
N GLU A 220 3.55 -14.57 10.69
CA GLU A 220 2.37 -13.73 10.54
C GLU A 220 2.76 -12.25 10.59
N TYR A 221 2.26 -11.48 9.63
CA TYR A 221 2.48 -10.04 9.51
C TYR A 221 1.15 -9.31 9.59
N GLN A 222 1.04 -8.35 10.49
CA GLN A 222 -0.12 -7.47 10.59
C GLN A 222 -0.16 -6.55 9.38
N VAL A 223 -1.33 -6.44 8.75
CA VAL A 223 -1.51 -5.60 7.59
C VAL A 223 -2.79 -4.77 7.70
N THR A 224 -2.75 -3.56 7.16
CA THR A 224 -3.88 -2.64 7.15
C THR A 224 -4.27 -2.33 5.71
N LEU A 225 -5.55 -2.46 5.39
CA LEU A 225 -6.06 -2.16 4.05
C LEU A 225 -5.78 -0.70 3.68
N LEU A 226 -5.10 -0.51 2.57
CA LEU A 226 -4.83 0.80 1.99
C LEU A 226 -5.89 1.17 0.94
N ARG A 227 -6.14 0.28 0.00
CA ARG A 227 -7.13 0.45 -1.09
C ARG A 227 -7.46 -0.87 -1.76
N VAL A 228 -8.61 -0.91 -2.42
CA VAL A 228 -8.99 -1.98 -3.35
C VAL A 228 -9.12 -1.36 -4.74
N SER A 229 -8.49 -1.96 -5.74
CA SER A 229 -8.63 -1.53 -7.13
C SER A 229 -10.07 -1.65 -7.60
N PRO A 230 -10.65 -0.65 -8.26
CA PRO A 230 -11.95 -0.78 -8.89
C PRO A 230 -11.93 -1.75 -10.09
N ALA A 231 -10.79 -1.90 -10.73
CA ALA A 231 -10.62 -2.78 -11.89
C ALA A 231 -10.62 -4.25 -11.48
N VAL A 232 -11.30 -5.08 -12.26
CA VAL A 232 -11.30 -6.55 -12.13
C VAL A 232 -10.28 -7.13 -13.09
N ASN A 233 -9.41 -8.00 -12.61
CA ASN A 233 -8.58 -8.83 -13.46
C ASN A 233 -9.47 -9.92 -14.10
N LEU A 234 -9.70 -9.82 -15.39
CA LEU A 234 -10.62 -10.71 -16.11
C LEU A 234 -10.14 -12.16 -16.13
N ALA A 235 -8.83 -12.40 -16.21
CA ALA A 235 -8.27 -13.74 -16.24
C ALA A 235 -8.41 -14.46 -14.89
N ALA A 236 -8.10 -13.77 -13.80
CA ALA A 236 -8.21 -14.31 -12.44
C ALA A 236 -9.59 -14.10 -11.81
N ARG A 237 -10.44 -13.25 -12.38
CA ARG A 237 -11.73 -12.80 -11.82
C ARG A 237 -11.60 -12.24 -10.41
N THR A 238 -10.50 -11.55 -10.14
CA THR A 238 -10.16 -10.97 -8.82
C THR A 238 -9.98 -9.47 -8.93
N ARG A 239 -10.00 -8.80 -7.77
CA ARG A 239 -9.60 -7.40 -7.61
C ARG A 239 -8.33 -7.34 -6.79
N GLU A 240 -7.43 -6.43 -7.16
CA GLU A 240 -6.23 -6.20 -6.38
C GLU A 240 -6.57 -5.36 -5.15
N ALA A 241 -6.21 -5.89 -3.97
CA ALA A 241 -6.24 -5.16 -2.71
C ALA A 241 -4.80 -4.88 -2.25
N ARG A 242 -4.53 -3.63 -1.89
CA ARG A 242 -3.23 -3.19 -1.37
C ARG A 242 -3.32 -2.91 0.11
N PHE A 243 -2.28 -3.36 0.84
CA PHE A 243 -2.18 -3.18 2.28
C PHE A 243 -0.81 -2.61 2.64
N ASN A 244 -0.78 -1.84 3.71
CA ASN A 244 0.46 -1.47 4.39
C ASN A 244 0.81 -2.53 5.42
N PHE A 245 2.10 -2.84 5.56
CA PHE A 245 2.60 -3.61 6.69
C PHE A 245 2.60 -2.77 7.96
N GLY A 246 2.48 -3.43 9.12
CA GLY A 246 2.67 -2.81 10.43
C GLY A 246 4.14 -2.52 10.70
N GLU A 247 4.62 -2.90 11.90
CA GLU A 247 6.01 -2.63 12.30
C GLU A 247 7.04 -3.44 11.51
N THR A 248 6.67 -4.63 11.05
CA THR A 248 7.56 -5.54 10.33
C THR A 248 6.98 -5.92 8.97
N ALA A 249 7.85 -6.06 7.99
CA ALA A 249 7.51 -6.55 6.66
C ALA A 249 8.46 -7.71 6.27
N PRO A 250 8.00 -8.70 5.50
CA PRO A 250 8.86 -9.74 4.95
C PRO A 250 9.77 -9.16 3.86
N ALA A 251 10.69 -9.97 3.35
CA ALA A 251 11.51 -9.58 2.22
C ALA A 251 10.64 -9.26 0.98
N PRO A 252 11.06 -8.29 0.13
CA PRO A 252 10.41 -8.05 -1.16
C PRO A 252 10.31 -9.34 -1.97
N GLY A 253 9.18 -9.54 -2.66
CA GLY A 253 8.93 -10.75 -3.44
C GLY A 253 8.39 -11.95 -2.64
N SER A 254 8.32 -11.88 -1.31
CA SER A 254 7.77 -12.96 -0.48
C SER A 254 6.30 -13.22 -0.84
N ASN A 255 6.01 -14.47 -1.20
CA ASN A 255 4.65 -14.93 -1.48
C ASN A 255 4.03 -15.54 -0.22
N GLY A 256 2.70 -15.49 -0.13
CA GLY A 256 1.97 -16.05 0.98
C GLY A 256 0.47 -15.91 0.82
N VAL A 257 -0.23 -16.01 1.93
CA VAL A 257 -1.68 -15.98 2.01
C VAL A 257 -2.14 -14.82 2.89
N LEU A 258 -3.00 -13.97 2.36
CA LEU A 258 -3.78 -13.02 3.16
C LEU A 258 -4.96 -13.78 3.75
N ARG A 259 -5.09 -13.79 5.08
CA ARG A 259 -6.14 -14.49 5.81
C ARG A 259 -6.95 -13.50 6.65
N TRP A 260 -8.27 -13.66 6.64
CA TRP A 260 -9.17 -12.85 7.49
C TRP A 260 -10.43 -13.65 7.86
N ARG A 261 -11.12 -13.22 8.90
CA ARG A 261 -12.49 -13.66 9.19
C ARG A 261 -13.47 -12.76 8.45
N ASP A 262 -14.43 -13.36 7.76
CA ASP A 262 -15.50 -12.60 7.09
C ASP A 262 -16.30 -11.84 8.17
N PRO A 263 -16.41 -10.50 8.10
CA PRO A 263 -17.14 -9.73 9.10
C PRO A 263 -18.65 -9.95 9.05
N ARG A 264 -19.16 -10.54 7.96
CA ARG A 264 -20.59 -10.85 7.81
C ARG A 264 -20.98 -12.10 8.61
N ALA A 265 -22.21 -12.10 9.11
CA ALA A 265 -22.77 -13.26 9.79
C ALA A 265 -23.24 -14.31 8.76
N PHE A 266 -22.91 -15.57 9.01
CA PHE A 266 -23.37 -16.71 8.23
C PHE A 266 -24.12 -17.69 9.13
N VAL A 267 -25.23 -18.20 8.64
CA VAL A 267 -25.95 -19.31 9.29
C VAL A 267 -25.21 -20.61 8.98
N PRO A 268 -24.84 -21.42 9.99
CA PRO A 268 -24.29 -22.74 9.78
C PRO A 268 -25.16 -23.63 8.89
N ALA A 269 -24.53 -24.50 8.10
CA ALA A 269 -25.24 -25.42 7.20
C ALA A 269 -26.27 -26.29 7.92
N ASP A 270 -26.00 -26.65 9.17
CA ASP A 270 -26.87 -27.50 9.99
C ASP A 270 -28.23 -26.91 10.27
N TYR A 271 -28.38 -25.59 10.24
CA TYR A 271 -29.66 -24.90 10.47
C TYR A 271 -30.44 -24.60 9.17
N LEU A 272 -29.81 -24.83 8.01
CA LEU A 272 -30.48 -24.65 6.72
C LEU A 272 -31.48 -25.78 6.47
N ILE A 273 -32.60 -25.42 5.87
CA ILE A 273 -33.61 -26.36 5.46
C ILE A 273 -34.12 -26.00 4.06
N ARG A 274 -34.48 -27.03 3.30
CA ARG A 274 -35.08 -26.84 1.97
C ARG A 274 -36.61 -26.84 2.07
N ARG A 275 -37.24 -25.77 1.59
CA ARG A 275 -38.71 -25.68 1.39
C ARG A 275 -39.00 -25.12 -0.01
N ASN A 276 -39.93 -25.68 -0.72
CA ASN A 276 -40.31 -25.24 -2.06
C ASN A 276 -39.15 -25.02 -3.00
N LYS A 277 -38.14 -25.94 -2.99
CA LYS A 277 -36.88 -25.88 -3.77
C LYS A 277 -35.91 -24.73 -3.36
N GLN A 278 -36.21 -23.96 -2.32
CA GLN A 278 -35.34 -22.90 -1.78
C GLN A 278 -34.72 -23.34 -0.47
N LEU A 279 -33.44 -22.95 -0.26
CA LEU A 279 -32.79 -23.09 1.03
C LEU A 279 -33.05 -21.86 1.87
N GLY A 280 -33.23 -22.05 3.16
CA GLY A 280 -33.51 -20.97 4.08
C GLY A 280 -33.53 -21.45 5.52
N VAL A 281 -34.02 -20.59 6.41
CA VAL A 281 -34.11 -20.84 7.85
C VAL A 281 -35.53 -20.53 8.35
N PHE A 282 -35.95 -21.20 9.41
CA PHE A 282 -37.13 -20.78 10.14
C PHE A 282 -36.75 -19.76 11.21
N VAL A 283 -37.42 -18.62 11.22
CA VAL A 283 -37.31 -17.58 12.23
C VAL A 283 -38.56 -17.53 13.08
N VAL A 284 -38.38 -17.28 14.40
CA VAL A 284 -39.54 -17.16 15.31
C VAL A 284 -40.07 -15.73 15.24
N ASN A 285 -41.36 -15.62 15.02
CA ASN A 285 -42.10 -14.37 15.03
C ASN A 285 -43.31 -14.49 16.00
N GLY A 286 -43.12 -14.07 17.26
CA GLY A 286 -44.10 -14.30 18.33
C GLY A 286 -44.31 -15.79 18.61
N GLN A 287 -45.55 -16.30 18.46
CA GLN A 287 -45.88 -17.70 18.64
C GLN A 287 -45.91 -18.53 17.34
N LYS A 288 -45.44 -17.96 16.24
CA LYS A 288 -45.37 -18.58 14.93
C LYS A 288 -43.99 -18.58 14.35
N VAL A 289 -43.69 -19.46 13.43
CA VAL A 289 -42.48 -19.44 12.64
C VAL A 289 -42.74 -18.93 11.24
N ARG A 290 -41.73 -18.27 10.68
CA ARG A 290 -41.69 -17.82 9.30
C ARG A 290 -40.47 -18.40 8.60
N PHE A 291 -40.65 -18.95 7.40
CA PHE A 291 -39.60 -19.39 6.56
C PHE A 291 -38.94 -18.18 5.85
N VAL A 292 -37.65 -17.98 6.02
CA VAL A 292 -36.89 -16.96 5.33
C VAL A 292 -35.91 -17.63 4.36
N SER A 293 -36.18 -17.43 3.07
CA SER A 293 -35.29 -17.93 2.01
C SER A 293 -33.97 -17.17 1.99
N LEU A 294 -32.86 -17.89 1.79
CA LEU A 294 -31.53 -17.37 1.60
C LEU A 294 -31.09 -17.66 0.15
N PRO A 295 -31.24 -16.72 -0.79
CA PRO A 295 -31.11 -16.99 -2.24
C PRO A 295 -29.76 -17.58 -2.65
N ASP A 296 -28.66 -17.17 -1.99
CA ASP A 296 -27.29 -17.62 -2.29
C ASP A 296 -26.87 -18.86 -1.50
N ALA A 297 -27.79 -19.45 -0.73
CA ALA A 297 -27.50 -20.64 0.07
C ALA A 297 -27.24 -21.86 -0.81
N GLN A 298 -26.20 -22.61 -0.45
CA GLN A 298 -25.86 -23.90 -1.05
C GLN A 298 -25.94 -25.00 0.01
N GLU A 299 -26.41 -26.17 -0.41
CA GLU A 299 -26.54 -27.33 0.48
C GLU A 299 -25.16 -27.72 1.04
N GLY A 300 -25.11 -27.99 2.34
CA GLY A 300 -23.86 -28.34 3.04
C GLY A 300 -22.87 -27.20 3.27
N ARG A 301 -23.24 -25.95 2.93
CA ARG A 301 -22.38 -24.79 3.17
C ARG A 301 -23.08 -23.73 4.02
N PRO A 302 -22.33 -22.99 4.84
CA PRO A 302 -22.88 -21.85 5.56
C PRO A 302 -23.46 -20.81 4.60
N ALA A 303 -24.61 -20.25 4.95
CA ALA A 303 -25.31 -19.27 4.12
C ALA A 303 -25.21 -17.86 4.71
N LEU A 304 -25.03 -16.86 3.85
CA LEU A 304 -24.97 -15.46 4.26
C LEU A 304 -26.33 -15.02 4.84
N ALA A 305 -26.29 -14.45 6.05
CA ALA A 305 -27.48 -13.98 6.78
C ALA A 305 -27.78 -12.48 6.53
N ALA A 306 -27.48 -11.95 5.34
CA ALA A 306 -27.51 -10.51 5.04
C ALA A 306 -28.83 -9.80 5.38
N ALA A 307 -29.96 -10.49 5.27
CA ALA A 307 -31.29 -9.94 5.53
C ALA A 307 -31.82 -10.17 6.96
N LEU A 308 -31.01 -10.79 7.83
CA LEU A 308 -31.42 -11.16 9.18
C LEU A 308 -30.68 -10.29 10.23
N PRO A 309 -31.40 -9.48 11.03
CA PRO A 309 -30.84 -8.81 12.20
C PRO A 309 -30.24 -9.80 13.18
N GLY A 310 -29.23 -9.39 13.97
CA GLY A 310 -28.50 -10.26 14.90
C GLY A 310 -29.34 -10.80 16.06
N ASP A 311 -30.43 -10.12 16.40
CA ASP A 311 -31.41 -10.50 17.43
C ASP A 311 -32.49 -11.48 16.92
N THR A 312 -32.53 -11.72 15.60
CA THR A 312 -33.49 -12.66 14.98
C THR A 312 -33.28 -14.06 15.56
N ARG A 313 -34.34 -14.63 16.11
CA ARG A 313 -34.30 -15.98 16.68
C ARG A 313 -34.48 -17.03 15.58
N ILE A 314 -33.43 -17.83 15.39
CA ILE A 314 -33.42 -18.93 14.40
C ILE A 314 -33.79 -20.24 15.13
N VAL A 315 -34.65 -21.03 14.49
CA VAL A 315 -35.01 -22.36 14.99
C VAL A 315 -33.80 -23.30 14.79
N THR A 316 -33.28 -23.81 15.89
CA THR A 316 -32.13 -24.71 15.91
C THR A 316 -32.53 -26.17 16.01
N ASP A 317 -33.67 -26.48 16.67
CA ASP A 317 -34.18 -27.84 16.79
C ASP A 317 -35.70 -27.88 16.47
N GLY A 318 -36.18 -29.02 15.99
CA GLY A 318 -37.58 -29.24 15.57
C GLY A 318 -37.92 -28.73 14.16
N ARG A 319 -36.95 -28.12 13.44
CA ARG A 319 -37.16 -27.45 12.14
C ARG A 319 -37.68 -28.32 11.01
N LEU A 320 -37.47 -29.67 11.06
CA LEU A 320 -37.88 -30.57 10.00
C LEU A 320 -39.41 -30.71 9.89
N ALA A 321 -40.10 -30.59 11.05
CA ALA A 321 -41.55 -30.71 11.13
C ALA A 321 -42.31 -29.41 10.82
N LEU A 322 -41.60 -28.27 10.65
CA LEU A 322 -42.20 -26.94 10.51
C LEU A 322 -42.68 -26.65 9.08
N GLN A 323 -43.72 -25.88 9.00
CA GLN A 323 -44.19 -25.22 7.80
C GLN A 323 -44.33 -23.72 8.08
N ASP A 324 -44.34 -22.92 7.01
CA ASP A 324 -44.46 -21.47 7.14
C ASP A 324 -45.78 -21.09 7.84
N GLY A 325 -45.70 -20.13 8.79
CA GLY A 325 -46.86 -19.68 9.56
C GLY A 325 -47.33 -20.63 10.70
N MET A 326 -46.68 -21.78 10.93
CA MET A 326 -47.07 -22.76 11.92
C MET A 326 -46.88 -22.22 13.35
N ALA A 327 -47.83 -22.55 14.24
CA ALA A 327 -47.76 -22.22 15.66
C ALA A 327 -46.70 -23.09 16.36
N VAL A 328 -45.92 -22.48 17.26
CA VAL A 328 -44.82 -23.14 17.97
C VAL A 328 -44.78 -22.77 19.45
N THR A 329 -44.21 -23.65 20.25
CA THR A 329 -43.93 -23.43 21.66
C THR A 329 -42.42 -23.57 21.89
N GLN A 330 -41.81 -22.64 22.61
CA GLN A 330 -40.40 -22.74 22.97
C GLN A 330 -40.26 -23.77 24.09
N ARG A 331 -39.25 -24.63 23.91
CA ARG A 331 -38.87 -25.66 24.87
C ARG A 331 -37.62 -25.23 25.66
#